data_0ddf6c18e63e9ab556a8ae79a1a5f777
#
_entry.id   0ddf6c18e63e9ab556a8ae79a1a5f777
#
_cell.length_a   1.000
_cell.length_b   1.000
_cell.length_c   1.000
_cell.angle_alpha   90.00
_cell.angle_beta   90.00
_cell.angle_gamma   90.00
#
_symmetry.space_group_name_H-M   'P 1'
#
loop_
_entity.id
_entity.type
_entity.pdbx_description
1 polymer ?
#
loop_
_entity_poly.entity_id
_entity_poly.type
_entity_poly.pdbx_seq_one_letter_code
_entity_poly.pdbx_strand_id
1 'polypeptide(L)'
;AIGRVENKTDDQLAHGFAVGYYGPFWALRAALPSMKERGWGRVINMCSLNGVNAHMGSLEYNAAKEALRALTRTAAREWAPTGVTVNAICPAAKSQAFLRAMADYPGMEAIADAANPMGRMGDPYEDIAPVAVFLAGEGSRYLTGNTLFVDGGSHINGVAWAPDLGP
;
A
#
# COMPACT_ATOMS: atom_id res chain seq x y z
N ALA A 1 -1.21 16.35 -4.69
CA ALA A 1 -0.42 17.20 -5.60
C ALA A 1 1.08 16.97 -5.37
N ILE A 2 1.88 16.94 -6.43
CA ILE A 2 3.34 16.84 -6.30
C ILE A 2 3.88 18.21 -5.87
N GLY A 3 4.74 18.23 -4.86
CA GLY A 3 5.35 19.48 -4.36
C GLY A 3 6.30 19.23 -3.19
N ARG A 4 7.23 20.17 -2.96
CA ARG A 4 8.17 20.11 -1.86
C ARG A 4 7.47 20.21 -0.51
N VAL A 5 8.06 19.66 0.54
CA VAL A 5 7.49 19.63 1.90
C VAL A 5 7.15 21.04 2.39
N GLU A 6 8.06 21.99 2.21
CA GLU A 6 7.91 23.38 2.65
C GLU A 6 6.81 24.16 1.92
N ASN A 7 6.33 23.64 0.79
CA ASN A 7 5.28 24.28 -0.04
C ASN A 7 3.91 23.58 0.08
N LYS A 8 3.79 22.56 0.95
CA LYS A 8 2.52 21.88 1.18
C LYS A 8 1.61 22.74 2.04
N THR A 9 0.34 22.84 1.64
CA THR A 9 -0.68 23.55 2.42
C THR A 9 -1.35 22.63 3.42
N ASP A 10 -1.92 23.21 4.48
CA ASP A 10 -2.71 22.48 5.48
C ASP A 10 -3.90 21.76 4.84
N ASP A 11 -4.54 22.36 3.85
CA ASP A 11 -5.66 21.74 3.10
C ASP A 11 -5.22 20.50 2.34
N GLN A 12 -4.02 20.50 1.74
CA GLN A 12 -3.48 19.33 1.06
C GLN A 12 -3.22 18.18 2.05
N LEU A 13 -2.64 18.50 3.21
CA LEU A 13 -2.44 17.53 4.28
C LEU A 13 -3.79 16.98 4.78
N ALA A 14 -4.72 17.87 5.12
CA ALA A 14 -6.05 17.48 5.59
C ALA A 14 -6.77 16.56 4.59
N HIS A 15 -6.75 16.90 3.30
CA HIS A 15 -7.33 16.09 2.24
C HIS A 15 -6.63 14.72 2.12
N GLY A 16 -5.29 14.70 2.13
CA GLY A 16 -4.50 13.46 2.08
C GLY A 16 -4.87 12.50 3.21
N PHE A 17 -4.98 13.01 4.43
CA PHE A 17 -5.40 12.23 5.59
C PHE A 17 -6.87 11.84 5.56
N ALA A 18 -7.76 12.72 5.10
CA ALA A 18 -9.19 12.40 4.97
C ALA A 18 -9.41 11.17 4.09
N VAL A 19 -8.75 11.10 2.95
CA VAL A 19 -8.88 10.00 1.99
C VAL A 19 -8.00 8.80 2.37
N GLY A 20 -6.73 9.05 2.72
CA GLY A 20 -5.74 7.99 2.88
C GLY A 20 -5.76 7.29 4.24
N TYR A 21 -6.31 7.91 5.27
CA TYR A 21 -6.36 7.40 6.63
C TYR A 21 -7.75 7.39 7.25
N TYR A 22 -8.43 8.53 7.33
CA TYR A 22 -9.73 8.61 8.02
C TYR A 22 -10.82 7.81 7.32
N GLY A 23 -10.90 7.82 6.00
CA GLY A 23 -11.85 7.00 5.25
C GLY A 23 -11.72 5.51 5.57
N PRO A 24 -10.53 4.89 5.42
CA PRO A 24 -10.27 3.53 5.88
C PRO A 24 -10.59 3.30 7.36
N PHE A 25 -10.18 4.19 8.25
CA PHE A 25 -10.45 4.07 9.68
C PHE A 25 -11.96 4.02 9.98
N TRP A 26 -12.75 4.87 9.36
CA TRP A 26 -14.21 4.86 9.56
C TRP A 26 -14.86 3.59 9.00
N ALA A 27 -14.41 3.12 7.85
CA ALA A 27 -14.88 1.88 7.27
C ALA A 27 -14.58 0.67 8.17
N LEU A 28 -13.35 0.59 8.68
CA LEU A 28 -12.95 -0.45 9.63
C LEU A 28 -13.84 -0.43 10.88
N ARG A 29 -14.01 0.76 11.48
CA ARG A 29 -14.81 0.94 12.69
C ARG A 29 -16.27 0.55 12.48
N ALA A 30 -16.82 0.84 11.31
CA ALA A 30 -18.22 0.49 10.98
C ALA A 30 -18.40 -1.02 10.75
N ALA A 31 -17.41 -1.69 10.14
CA ALA A 31 -17.48 -3.13 9.83
C ALA A 31 -17.19 -4.03 11.04
N LEU A 32 -16.40 -3.55 12.00
CA LEU A 32 -15.90 -4.36 13.12
C LEU A 32 -16.97 -5.04 13.98
N PRO A 33 -18.08 -4.39 14.39
CA PRO A 33 -19.09 -5.04 15.23
C PRO A 33 -19.63 -6.33 14.62
N SER A 34 -19.99 -6.29 13.35
CA SER A 34 -20.52 -7.45 12.62
C SER A 34 -19.45 -8.54 12.40
N MET A 35 -18.17 -8.18 12.21
CA MET A 35 -17.07 -9.13 12.14
C MET A 35 -16.85 -9.85 13.48
N LYS A 36 -16.88 -9.11 14.58
CA LYS A 36 -16.76 -9.68 15.94
C LYS A 36 -17.91 -10.64 16.28
N GLU A 37 -19.14 -10.26 15.95
CA GLU A 37 -20.32 -11.10 16.19
C GLU A 37 -20.21 -12.45 15.48
N ARG A 38 -19.69 -12.46 14.25
CA ARG A 38 -19.46 -13.72 13.49
C ARG A 38 -18.24 -14.50 13.92
N GLY A 39 -17.35 -13.94 14.74
CA GLY A 39 -16.06 -14.55 15.05
C GLY A 39 -15.15 -14.67 13.83
N TRP A 40 -15.41 -13.87 12.78
CA TRP A 40 -14.69 -13.91 11.52
C TRP A 40 -14.66 -12.55 10.82
N GLY A 41 -13.51 -12.14 10.37
CA GLY A 41 -13.34 -10.94 9.56
C GLY A 41 -11.97 -10.88 8.89
N ARG A 42 -11.93 -10.23 7.73
CA ARG A 42 -10.70 -10.00 6.97
C ARG A 42 -10.66 -8.54 6.56
N VAL A 43 -9.65 -7.83 7.03
CA VAL A 43 -9.38 -6.44 6.67
C VAL A 43 -8.07 -6.38 5.90
N ILE A 44 -8.13 -5.79 4.70
CA ILE A 44 -6.98 -5.64 3.80
C ILE A 44 -6.84 -4.16 3.47
N ASN A 45 -5.86 -3.50 4.07
CA ASN A 45 -5.59 -2.09 3.83
C ASN A 45 -4.61 -1.93 2.66
N MET A 46 -5.03 -1.17 1.65
CA MET A 46 -4.15 -0.81 0.53
C MET A 46 -3.26 0.37 0.96
N CYS A 47 -2.04 0.04 1.38
CA CYS A 47 -0.99 0.99 1.70
C CYS A 47 -0.18 1.39 0.45
N SER A 48 1.06 1.79 0.59
CA SER A 48 1.89 2.19 -0.55
C SER A 48 3.37 2.02 -0.23
N LEU A 49 4.12 1.56 -1.23
CA LEU A 49 5.58 1.57 -1.18
C LEU A 49 6.14 3.01 -1.11
N ASN A 50 5.42 4.00 -1.66
CA ASN A 50 5.85 5.41 -1.64
C ASN A 50 6.05 5.95 -0.22
N GLY A 51 5.20 5.56 0.74
CA GLY A 51 5.37 5.92 2.14
C GLY A 51 6.64 5.31 2.73
N VAL A 52 6.86 4.02 2.46
CA VAL A 52 8.01 3.26 2.96
C VAL A 52 9.34 3.81 2.42
N ASN A 53 9.38 4.14 1.12
CA ASN A 53 10.59 4.60 0.42
C ASN A 53 10.73 6.13 0.42
N ALA A 54 9.88 6.85 1.16
CA ALA A 54 9.91 8.32 1.25
C ALA A 54 9.88 9.00 -0.13
N HIS A 55 8.92 8.60 -1.00
CA HIS A 55 8.80 9.16 -2.35
C HIS A 55 8.71 10.68 -2.32
N MET A 56 9.61 11.34 -3.06
CA MET A 56 9.72 12.79 -3.07
C MET A 56 8.45 13.47 -3.62
N GLY A 57 8.06 14.57 -3.00
CA GLY A 57 6.97 15.42 -3.47
C GLY A 57 5.54 14.97 -3.08
N SER A 58 5.37 13.82 -2.42
CA SER A 58 4.07 13.25 -2.06
C SER A 58 3.86 13.12 -0.55
N LEU A 59 4.24 14.13 0.23
CA LEU A 59 4.23 14.13 1.69
C LEU A 59 2.89 13.66 2.28
N GLU A 60 1.78 14.29 1.89
CA GLU A 60 0.45 14.00 2.43
C GLU A 60 -0.01 12.58 2.16
N TYR A 61 0.33 12.08 0.98
CA TYR A 61 0.03 10.69 0.60
C TYR A 61 0.89 9.71 1.40
N ASN A 62 2.20 9.94 1.45
CA ASN A 62 3.14 9.09 2.18
C ASN A 62 2.77 9.00 3.66
N ALA A 63 2.55 10.16 4.30
CA ALA A 63 2.20 10.23 5.71
C ALA A 63 0.88 9.49 6.02
N ALA A 64 -0.16 9.70 5.19
CA ALA A 64 -1.44 9.02 5.36
C ALA A 64 -1.32 7.49 5.18
N LYS A 65 -0.52 7.01 4.22
CA LYS A 65 -0.32 5.58 3.99
C LYS A 65 0.52 4.91 5.09
N GLU A 66 1.50 5.62 5.67
CA GLU A 66 2.23 5.13 6.84
C GLU A 66 1.35 5.14 8.10
N ALA A 67 0.50 6.15 8.29
CA ALA A 67 -0.51 6.14 9.34
C ALA A 67 -1.47 4.95 9.20
N LEU A 68 -1.90 4.61 7.99
CA LEU A 68 -2.73 3.44 7.71
C LEU A 68 -2.00 2.12 8.01
N ARG A 69 -0.68 2.03 7.74
CA ARG A 69 0.13 0.87 8.16
C ARG A 69 0.21 0.75 9.69
N ALA A 70 0.35 1.85 10.40
CA ALA A 70 0.34 1.86 11.86
C ALA A 70 -1.02 1.40 12.40
N LEU A 71 -2.14 1.93 11.86
CA LEU A 71 -3.50 1.49 12.17
C LEU A 71 -3.68 -0.02 11.95
N THR A 72 -3.19 -0.54 10.82
CA THR A 72 -3.25 -1.97 10.50
C THR A 72 -2.66 -2.84 11.62
N ARG A 73 -1.46 -2.49 12.09
CA ARG A 73 -0.76 -3.26 13.15
C ARG A 73 -1.47 -3.15 14.50
N THR A 74 -1.96 -1.97 14.86
CA THR A 74 -2.68 -1.75 16.11
C THR A 74 -4.00 -2.53 16.10
N ALA A 75 -4.81 -2.38 15.04
CA ALA A 75 -6.06 -3.10 14.89
C ALA A 75 -5.86 -4.62 14.86
N ALA A 76 -4.84 -5.11 14.16
CA ALA A 76 -4.49 -6.53 14.13
C ALA A 76 -4.24 -7.09 15.53
N ARG A 77 -3.48 -6.37 16.35
CA ARG A 77 -3.17 -6.78 17.73
C ARG A 77 -4.40 -6.78 18.63
N GLU A 78 -5.24 -5.76 18.51
CA GLU A 78 -6.45 -5.62 19.35
C GLU A 78 -7.56 -6.60 18.96
N TRP A 79 -7.68 -6.92 17.66
CA TRP A 79 -8.80 -7.69 17.13
C TRP A 79 -8.51 -9.17 16.94
N ALA A 80 -7.25 -9.60 17.00
CA ALA A 80 -6.85 -10.99 16.81
C ALA A 80 -7.68 -11.99 17.66
N PRO A 81 -7.96 -11.73 18.97
CA PRO A 81 -8.77 -12.66 19.77
C PRO A 81 -10.22 -12.82 19.28
N THR A 82 -10.69 -11.92 18.41
CA THR A 82 -12.07 -11.93 17.90
C THR A 82 -12.23 -12.68 16.57
N GLY A 83 -11.17 -13.31 16.05
CA GLY A 83 -11.18 -13.99 14.76
C GLY A 83 -11.05 -13.05 13.55
N VAL A 84 -10.79 -11.74 13.79
CA VAL A 84 -10.59 -10.74 12.74
C VAL A 84 -9.11 -10.58 12.46
N THR A 85 -8.69 -10.77 11.21
CA THR A 85 -7.32 -10.47 10.77
C THR A 85 -7.26 -9.14 10.03
N VAL A 86 -6.17 -8.41 10.22
CA VAL A 86 -5.94 -7.10 9.60
C VAL A 86 -4.55 -7.06 9.00
N ASN A 87 -4.44 -6.92 7.70
CA ASN A 87 -3.17 -6.89 6.97
C ASN A 87 -3.12 -5.71 6.00
N ALA A 88 -1.93 -5.34 5.57
CA ALA A 88 -1.68 -4.32 4.56
C ALA A 88 -1.00 -4.90 3.33
N ILE A 89 -1.36 -4.39 2.16
CA ILE A 89 -0.64 -4.59 0.90
C ILE A 89 0.00 -3.26 0.50
N CYS A 90 1.30 -3.29 0.19
CA CYS A 90 2.03 -2.21 -0.45
C CYS A 90 2.34 -2.62 -1.90
N PRO A 91 1.49 -2.25 -2.86
CA PRO A 91 1.65 -2.67 -4.24
C PRO A 91 2.56 -1.73 -5.02
N ALA A 92 3.21 -2.26 -6.08
CA ALA A 92 3.75 -1.49 -7.19
C ALA A 92 3.14 -2.01 -8.49
N ALA A 93 2.10 -1.33 -8.99
CA ALA A 93 1.34 -1.79 -10.15
C ALA A 93 0.85 -0.64 -11.03
N LYS A 94 0.63 -0.91 -12.31
CA LYS A 94 0.07 0.02 -13.30
C LYS A 94 -1.43 0.24 -13.07
N SER A 95 -1.76 0.85 -11.93
CA SER A 95 -3.14 1.23 -11.63
C SER A 95 -3.61 2.37 -12.51
N GLN A 96 -4.93 2.60 -12.59
CA GLN A 96 -5.50 3.75 -13.31
C GLN A 96 -4.93 5.09 -12.81
N ALA A 97 -4.65 5.20 -11.50
CA ALA A 97 -4.04 6.39 -10.93
C ALA A 97 -2.58 6.58 -11.40
N PHE A 98 -1.81 5.48 -11.47
CA PHE A 98 -0.46 5.49 -12.03
C PHE A 98 -0.47 5.90 -13.50
N LEU A 99 -1.30 5.26 -14.32
CA LEU A 99 -1.38 5.56 -15.76
C LEU A 99 -1.78 7.02 -16.02
N ARG A 100 -2.73 7.55 -15.25
CA ARG A 100 -3.10 8.98 -15.35
C ARG A 100 -1.94 9.90 -14.95
N ALA A 101 -1.20 9.55 -13.90
CA ALA A 101 -0.05 10.36 -13.47
C ALA A 101 1.11 10.31 -14.47
N MET A 102 1.25 9.22 -15.23
CA MET A 102 2.30 9.04 -16.24
C MET A 102 1.92 9.61 -17.60
N ALA A 103 0.64 9.89 -17.86
CA ALA A 103 0.16 10.37 -19.16
C ALA A 103 0.85 11.67 -19.62
N ASP A 104 1.21 12.54 -18.67
CA ASP A 104 1.89 13.81 -18.94
C ASP A 104 3.42 13.70 -19.01
N TYR A 105 3.96 12.48 -18.80
CA TYR A 105 5.41 12.23 -18.74
C TYR A 105 5.82 11.08 -19.67
N PRO A 106 5.95 11.33 -20.98
CA PRO A 106 6.35 10.29 -21.96
C PRO A 106 7.66 9.59 -21.54
N GLY A 107 7.66 8.25 -21.58
CA GLY A 107 8.81 7.43 -21.22
C GLY A 107 8.96 7.11 -19.73
N MET A 108 8.23 7.76 -18.83
CA MET A 108 8.31 7.47 -17.38
C MET A 108 7.81 6.08 -17.02
N GLU A 109 6.87 5.52 -17.79
CA GLU A 109 6.40 4.14 -17.59
C GLU A 109 7.54 3.13 -17.81
N ALA A 110 8.30 3.30 -18.88
CA ALA A 110 9.46 2.45 -19.17
C ALA A 110 10.57 2.59 -18.10
N ILE A 111 10.77 3.80 -17.58
CA ILE A 111 11.70 4.04 -16.47
C ILE A 111 11.22 3.31 -15.19
N ALA A 112 9.92 3.36 -14.90
CA ALA A 112 9.35 2.66 -13.74
C ALA A 112 9.47 1.14 -13.89
N ASP A 113 9.25 0.61 -15.09
CA ASP A 113 9.45 -0.81 -15.39
C ASP A 113 10.92 -1.21 -15.19
N ALA A 114 11.84 -0.47 -15.76
CA ALA A 114 13.29 -0.75 -15.67
C ALA A 114 13.83 -0.62 -14.22
N ALA A 115 13.24 0.25 -13.41
CA ALA A 115 13.62 0.40 -12.00
C ALA A 115 13.10 -0.72 -11.08
N ASN A 116 12.17 -1.55 -11.57
CA ASN A 116 11.65 -2.67 -10.82
C ASN A 116 12.56 -3.90 -10.99
N PRO A 117 12.95 -4.60 -9.92
CA PRO A 117 13.79 -5.80 -10.03
C PRO A 117 13.24 -6.90 -10.95
N MET A 118 11.91 -7.02 -11.09
CA MET A 118 11.29 -7.95 -12.05
C MET A 118 11.22 -7.40 -13.49
N GLY A 119 11.79 -6.22 -13.76
CA GLY A 119 11.82 -5.60 -15.09
C GLY A 119 10.46 -5.05 -15.56
N ARG A 120 9.45 -5.05 -14.70
CA ARG A 120 8.13 -4.52 -14.99
C ARG A 120 7.40 -4.08 -13.73
N MET A 121 6.53 -3.12 -13.86
CA MET A 121 5.49 -2.84 -12.87
C MET A 121 4.42 -3.92 -12.92
N GLY A 122 3.81 -4.23 -11.78
CA GLY A 122 2.77 -5.25 -11.68
C GLY A 122 1.47 -4.87 -12.40
N ASP A 123 0.70 -5.88 -12.76
CA ASP A 123 -0.69 -5.73 -13.17
C ASP A 123 -1.60 -5.82 -11.94
N PRO A 124 -2.60 -4.90 -11.77
CA PRO A 124 -3.52 -4.94 -10.63
C PRO A 124 -4.30 -6.24 -10.50
N TYR A 125 -4.69 -6.86 -11.61
CA TYR A 125 -5.52 -8.08 -11.63
C TYR A 125 -4.70 -9.36 -11.51
N GLU A 126 -3.57 -9.42 -12.22
CA GLU A 126 -2.75 -10.64 -12.30
C GLU A 126 -1.78 -10.75 -11.12
N ASP A 127 -1.25 -9.60 -10.62
CA ASP A 127 -0.20 -9.62 -9.60
C ASP A 127 -0.72 -9.22 -8.20
N ILE A 128 -1.66 -8.28 -8.10
CA ILE A 128 -2.10 -7.75 -6.81
C ILE A 128 -3.37 -8.44 -6.30
N ALA A 129 -4.38 -8.61 -7.16
CA ALA A 129 -5.66 -9.19 -6.75
C ALA A 129 -5.53 -10.62 -6.19
N PRO A 130 -4.69 -11.53 -6.70
CA PRO A 130 -4.51 -12.86 -6.11
C PRO A 130 -4.04 -12.83 -4.66
N VAL A 131 -3.18 -11.88 -4.30
CA VAL A 131 -2.74 -11.70 -2.90
C VAL A 131 -3.87 -11.20 -2.03
N ALA A 132 -4.69 -10.28 -2.53
CA ALA A 132 -5.88 -9.82 -1.81
C ALA A 132 -6.90 -10.96 -1.61
N VAL A 133 -7.13 -11.80 -2.62
CA VAL A 133 -7.98 -13.00 -2.52
C VAL A 133 -7.44 -13.99 -1.50
N PHE A 134 -6.12 -14.25 -1.50
CA PHE A 134 -5.48 -15.09 -0.48
C PHE A 134 -5.71 -14.54 0.94
N LEU A 135 -5.51 -13.23 1.15
CA LEU A 135 -5.72 -12.58 2.44
C LEU A 135 -7.20 -12.58 2.86
N ALA A 136 -8.14 -12.59 1.93
CA ALA A 136 -9.56 -12.68 2.20
C ALA A 136 -10.05 -14.09 2.55
N GLY A 137 -9.25 -15.12 2.24
CA GLY A 137 -9.61 -16.51 2.40
C GLY A 137 -9.15 -17.14 3.72
N GLU A 138 -9.48 -18.43 3.89
CA GLU A 138 -9.11 -19.21 5.07
C GLU A 138 -7.62 -19.57 5.11
N GLY A 139 -6.93 -19.59 3.96
CA GLY A 139 -5.50 -19.88 3.87
C GLY A 139 -4.63 -18.89 4.68
N SER A 140 -5.14 -17.68 4.90
CA SER A 140 -4.48 -16.62 5.65
C SER A 140 -4.95 -16.48 7.11
N ARG A 141 -5.72 -17.42 7.65
CA ARG A 141 -6.37 -17.31 8.98
C ARG A 141 -5.41 -17.07 10.15
N TYR A 142 -4.13 -17.39 9.99
CA TYR A 142 -3.09 -17.17 11.01
C TYR A 142 -2.15 -16.02 10.67
N LEU A 143 -2.52 -15.19 9.68
CA LEU A 143 -1.72 -14.07 9.18
C LEU A 143 -2.44 -12.76 9.53
N THR A 144 -1.87 -11.99 10.48
CA THR A 144 -2.41 -10.69 10.90
C THR A 144 -1.28 -9.74 11.26
N GLY A 145 -1.49 -8.43 11.07
CA GLY A 145 -0.53 -7.38 11.37
C GLY A 145 0.61 -7.23 10.36
N ASN A 146 0.57 -7.96 9.26
CA ASN A 146 1.62 -7.95 8.25
C ASN A 146 1.46 -6.82 7.24
N THR A 147 2.59 -6.36 6.71
CA THR A 147 2.68 -5.57 5.49
C THR A 147 3.28 -6.46 4.41
N LEU A 148 2.49 -6.78 3.40
CA LEU A 148 2.93 -7.55 2.25
C LEU A 148 3.34 -6.57 1.14
N PHE A 149 4.60 -6.64 0.76
CA PHE A 149 5.10 -5.93 -0.40
C PHE A 149 4.81 -6.78 -1.65
N VAL A 150 3.90 -6.27 -2.49
CA VAL A 150 3.53 -6.92 -3.76
C VAL A 150 3.97 -5.96 -4.86
N ASP A 151 5.28 -5.89 -5.06
CA ASP A 151 5.95 -4.78 -5.74
C ASP A 151 7.11 -5.21 -6.65
N GLY A 152 7.20 -6.51 -6.97
CA GLY A 152 8.28 -7.04 -7.81
C GLY A 152 9.69 -6.86 -7.21
N GLY A 153 9.80 -6.71 -5.89
CA GLY A 153 11.06 -6.53 -5.19
C GLY A 153 11.50 -5.06 -5.04
N SER A 154 10.69 -4.09 -5.45
CA SER A 154 11.06 -2.67 -5.39
C SER A 154 11.33 -2.16 -3.97
N HIS A 155 10.82 -2.82 -2.93
CA HIS A 155 11.14 -2.49 -1.53
C HIS A 155 12.55 -2.89 -1.09
N ILE A 156 13.25 -3.75 -1.87
CA ILE A 156 14.60 -4.24 -1.54
C ILE A 156 15.68 -3.21 -1.93
N ASN A 157 15.32 -2.17 -2.66
CA ASN A 157 16.25 -1.17 -3.18
C ASN A 157 16.91 -0.37 -2.07
N GLY A 158 18.12 -0.82 -1.66
CA GLY A 158 18.98 -0.07 -0.76
C GLY A 158 19.94 0.87 -1.48
N VAL A 159 20.68 0.39 -2.48
CA VAL A 159 21.68 1.14 -3.25
C VAL A 159 21.55 0.83 -4.72
N ALA A 160 21.50 1.86 -5.55
CA ALA A 160 21.41 1.74 -7.01
C ALA A 160 22.74 1.29 -7.66
N TRP A 161 23.42 0.30 -7.06
CA TRP A 161 24.62 -0.31 -7.60
C TRP A 161 24.32 -1.72 -8.06
N ALA A 162 24.40 -1.94 -9.35
CA ALA A 162 24.26 -3.24 -9.97
C ALA A 162 25.51 -3.54 -10.80
N PRO A 163 26.44 -4.34 -10.29
CA PRO A 163 27.59 -4.79 -11.09
C PRO A 163 27.12 -5.67 -12.23
N ASP A 164 27.80 -5.61 -13.35
CA ASP A 164 27.62 -6.59 -14.41
C ASP A 164 28.21 -7.93 -13.92
N LEU A 165 27.31 -8.88 -13.65
CA LEU A 165 27.66 -10.25 -13.22
C LEU A 165 27.69 -11.24 -14.39
N GLY A 166 27.50 -10.75 -15.62
CA GLY A 166 27.34 -11.60 -16.80
C GLY A 166 26.02 -12.38 -16.81
N PRO A 167 25.81 -13.18 -17.84
CA PRO A 167 24.61 -14.03 -17.95
C PRO A 167 24.61 -15.17 -16.95
#